data_d477356fbfb05cc1d7436319a2652505
#
_entry.id   d477356fbfb05cc1d7436319a2652505
#
_cell.length_a   1.000
_cell.length_b   1.000
_cell.length_c   1.000
_cell.angle_alpha   90.00
_cell.angle_beta   90.00
_cell.angle_gamma   90.00
#
_symmetry.space_group_name_H-M   'P 1'
#
loop_
_entity.id
_entity.type
_entity.pdbx_description
1 polymer ?
#
loop_
_entity_poly.entity_id
_entity_poly.type
_entity_poly.pdbx_seq_one_letter_code
_entity_poly.pdbx_strand_id
1 'polypeptide(L)'
;HDALHLAQNRLREKTLAAHLGIQTPSFWVARSAGDLASALSDLKGKGLLKTTEQGYDGKGQIRVATGDDAASCWSDMNTNEAILESFIDFTAEVSFLVWRDAKGQTGVFPAALNTHKNGILATSIGPATSVDSSTLKDGTDAAIALAEAVNLNGILAMEAFVSHAGHI
;
A
#
# COMPACT_ATOMS: atom_id res chain seq x y z
N HIS A 1 13.09 9.54 11.92
CA HIS A 1 13.57 9.89 10.58
C HIS A 1 13.31 8.76 9.59
N ASP A 2 13.60 7.52 9.95
CA ASP A 2 13.52 6.38 9.03
C ASP A 2 12.08 6.05 8.64
N ALA A 3 11.13 6.11 9.57
CA ALA A 3 9.72 5.89 9.30
C ALA A 3 9.16 6.91 8.29
N LEU A 4 9.47 8.21 8.44
CA LEU A 4 9.03 9.24 7.50
C LEU A 4 9.68 9.05 6.12
N HIS A 5 10.97 8.74 6.07
CA HIS A 5 11.68 8.46 4.82
C HIS A 5 11.09 7.25 4.09
N LEU A 6 10.67 6.23 4.83
CA LEU A 6 9.97 5.08 4.28
C LEU A 6 8.61 5.49 3.72
N ALA A 7 7.75 6.09 4.55
CA ALA A 7 6.35 6.38 4.22
C ALA A 7 6.17 7.44 3.11
N GLN A 8 7.23 8.14 2.72
CA GLN A 8 7.20 9.09 1.60
C GLN A 8 7.44 8.45 0.23
N ASN A 9 7.76 7.15 0.17
CA ASN A 9 8.09 6.51 -1.09
C ASN A 9 7.52 5.08 -1.17
N ARG A 10 6.57 4.87 -2.09
CA ARG A 10 5.86 3.60 -2.28
C ARG A 10 6.77 2.42 -2.59
N LEU A 11 7.87 2.66 -3.31
CA LEU A 11 8.81 1.59 -3.61
C LEU A 11 9.55 1.12 -2.35
N ARG A 12 9.95 2.06 -1.49
CA ARG A 12 10.60 1.74 -0.21
C ARG A 12 9.66 0.97 0.71
N GLU A 13 8.38 1.42 0.82
CA GLU A 13 7.35 0.74 1.61
C GLU A 13 7.17 -0.70 1.17
N LYS A 14 6.97 -0.93 -0.13
CA LYS A 14 6.77 -2.28 -0.68
C LYS A 14 8.01 -3.17 -0.57
N THR A 15 9.19 -2.59 -0.74
CA THR A 15 10.45 -3.33 -0.58
C THR A 15 10.61 -3.78 0.87
N LEU A 16 10.31 -2.92 1.85
CA LEU A 16 10.35 -3.30 3.26
C LEU A 16 9.28 -4.34 3.59
N ALA A 17 8.05 -4.16 3.12
CA ALA A 17 6.97 -5.12 3.31
C ALA A 17 7.36 -6.51 2.81
N ALA A 18 7.91 -6.59 1.60
CA ALA A 18 8.39 -7.85 1.02
C ALA A 18 9.52 -8.47 1.85
N HIS A 19 10.46 -7.66 2.36
CA HIS A 19 11.55 -8.13 3.22
C HIS A 19 11.03 -8.71 4.55
N LEU A 20 9.95 -8.15 5.07
CA LEU A 20 9.28 -8.62 6.30
C LEU A 20 8.29 -9.77 6.04
N GLY A 21 8.14 -10.23 4.80
CA GLY A 21 7.17 -11.26 4.43
C GLY A 21 5.70 -10.80 4.45
N ILE A 22 5.47 -9.48 4.50
CA ILE A 22 4.13 -8.89 4.42
C ILE A 22 3.68 -8.90 2.96
N GLN A 23 2.51 -9.45 2.70
CA GLN A 23 1.97 -9.51 1.35
C GLN A 23 1.59 -8.12 0.83
N THR A 24 1.90 -7.87 -0.43
CA THR A 24 1.47 -6.65 -1.14
C THR A 24 0.98 -7.06 -2.54
N PRO A 25 0.21 -6.19 -3.23
CA PRO A 25 -0.03 -6.38 -4.65
C PRO A 25 1.27 -6.64 -5.40
N SER A 26 1.25 -7.49 -6.42
CA SER A 26 2.40 -7.58 -7.34
C SER A 26 2.70 -6.22 -7.91
N PHE A 27 3.96 -5.84 -7.97
CA PHE A 27 4.34 -4.54 -8.47
C PHE A 27 5.62 -4.59 -9.31
N TRP A 28 5.73 -3.66 -10.24
CA TRP A 28 6.87 -3.47 -11.14
C TRP A 28 7.32 -2.02 -11.08
N VAL A 29 8.63 -1.81 -11.09
CA VAL A 29 9.22 -0.46 -11.12
C VAL A 29 9.40 -0.05 -12.58
N ALA A 30 9.00 1.18 -12.91
CA ALA A 30 9.23 1.78 -14.20
C ALA A 30 9.97 3.11 -14.07
N ARG A 31 11.05 3.29 -14.82
CA ARG A 31 11.84 4.53 -14.95
C ARG A 31 11.84 5.06 -16.36
N SER A 32 11.12 4.37 -17.25
CA SER A 32 10.96 4.72 -18.66
C SER A 32 9.66 4.12 -19.22
N ALA A 33 9.23 4.62 -20.39
CA ALA A 33 8.14 4.00 -21.13
C ALA A 33 8.46 2.54 -21.52
N GLY A 34 9.73 2.21 -21.75
CA GLY A 34 10.17 0.84 -22.04
C GLY A 34 10.00 -0.10 -20.85
N ASP A 35 10.36 0.36 -19.64
CA ASP A 35 10.12 -0.43 -18.42
C ASP A 35 8.64 -0.64 -18.20
N LEU A 36 7.81 0.42 -18.41
CA LEU A 36 6.37 0.32 -18.28
C LEU A 36 5.77 -0.65 -19.30
N ALA A 37 6.28 -0.66 -20.55
CA ALA A 37 5.80 -1.61 -21.56
C ALA A 37 6.07 -3.06 -21.12
N SER A 38 7.24 -3.34 -20.55
CA SER A 38 7.57 -4.66 -19.99
C SER A 38 6.65 -5.02 -18.84
N ALA A 39 6.44 -4.07 -17.91
CA ALA A 39 5.55 -4.26 -16.76
C ALA A 39 4.09 -4.51 -17.18
N LEU A 40 3.58 -3.79 -18.17
CA LEU A 40 2.23 -4.00 -18.73
C LEU A 40 2.09 -5.36 -19.43
N SER A 41 3.16 -5.87 -20.02
CA SER A 41 3.18 -7.23 -20.60
C SER A 41 3.07 -8.32 -19.53
N ASP A 42 3.68 -8.10 -18.37
CA ASP A 42 3.63 -9.05 -17.23
C ASP A 42 2.34 -8.90 -16.42
N LEU A 43 1.68 -7.74 -16.50
CA LEU A 43 0.42 -7.48 -15.82
C LEU A 43 -0.70 -8.36 -16.38
N LYS A 44 -1.39 -9.09 -15.52
CA LYS A 44 -2.56 -9.90 -15.88
C LYS A 44 -3.84 -9.13 -15.56
N GLY A 45 -4.34 -8.35 -16.53
CA GLY A 45 -5.59 -7.61 -16.41
C GLY A 45 -5.40 -6.12 -16.09
N LYS A 46 -5.92 -5.67 -14.97
CA LYS A 46 -5.93 -4.24 -14.59
C LYS A 46 -4.88 -3.93 -13.55
N GLY A 47 -4.36 -2.71 -13.57
CA GLY A 47 -3.40 -2.20 -12.59
C GLY A 47 -3.58 -0.72 -12.30
N LEU A 48 -2.80 -0.26 -11.33
CA LEU A 48 -2.65 1.14 -10.96
C LEU A 48 -1.20 1.54 -11.15
N LEU A 49 -0.96 2.45 -12.09
CA LEU A 49 0.35 3.08 -12.24
C LEU A 49 0.40 4.30 -11.32
N LYS A 50 1.38 4.35 -10.43
CA LYS A 50 1.50 5.37 -9.37
C LYS A 50 2.88 5.98 -9.37
N THR A 51 2.99 7.29 -9.15
CA THR A 51 4.29 7.90 -8.81
C THR A 51 4.81 7.31 -7.52
N THR A 52 6.13 7.15 -7.39
CA THR A 52 6.73 6.63 -6.15
C THR A 52 6.60 7.61 -4.99
N GLU A 53 6.55 8.91 -5.27
CA GLU A 53 6.45 9.98 -4.29
C GLU A 53 5.31 10.96 -4.64
N GLN A 54 4.92 11.80 -3.69
CA GLN A 54 3.99 12.94 -3.86
C GLN A 54 2.55 12.58 -4.29
N GLY A 55 2.12 11.33 -4.23
CA GLY A 55 0.73 10.94 -4.49
C GLY A 55 -0.15 11.10 -3.25
N TYR A 56 -1.23 11.89 -3.35
CA TYR A 56 -2.24 12.07 -2.31
C TYR A 56 -3.63 12.24 -2.95
N ASP A 57 -4.68 11.90 -2.24
CA ASP A 57 -6.08 12.09 -2.67
C ASP A 57 -6.37 11.60 -4.10
N GLY A 58 -5.80 10.45 -4.49
CA GLY A 58 -5.95 9.90 -5.84
C GLY A 58 -5.13 10.59 -6.92
N LYS A 59 -4.34 11.62 -6.60
CA LYS A 59 -3.41 12.25 -7.52
C LYS A 59 -2.13 11.44 -7.67
N GLY A 60 -1.46 11.59 -8.83
CA GLY A 60 -0.25 10.83 -9.14
C GLY A 60 -0.50 9.34 -9.36
N GLN A 61 -1.72 8.99 -9.83
CA GLN A 61 -2.05 7.63 -10.23
C GLN A 61 -3.01 7.61 -11.41
N ILE A 62 -2.85 6.62 -12.28
CA ILE A 62 -3.77 6.31 -13.39
C ILE A 62 -4.08 4.82 -13.41
N ARG A 63 -5.29 4.48 -13.87
CA ARG A 63 -5.67 3.09 -14.11
C ARG A 63 -5.13 2.67 -15.46
N VAL A 64 -4.54 1.50 -15.51
CA VAL A 64 -4.00 0.89 -16.72
C VAL A 64 -4.45 -0.56 -16.83
N ALA A 65 -4.31 -1.12 -18.04
CA ALA A 65 -4.61 -2.51 -18.31
C ALA A 65 -3.55 -3.12 -19.24
N THR A 66 -3.50 -4.43 -19.28
CA THR A 66 -2.71 -5.16 -20.26
C THR A 66 -3.06 -4.69 -21.68
N GLY A 67 -2.06 -4.28 -22.46
CA GLY A 67 -2.23 -3.81 -23.83
C GLY A 67 -2.40 -2.29 -23.99
N ASP A 68 -2.44 -1.52 -22.89
CA ASP A 68 -2.43 -0.05 -22.99
C ASP A 68 -1.10 0.45 -23.58
N ASP A 69 -1.16 1.64 -24.22
CA ASP A 69 0.02 2.29 -24.77
C ASP A 69 0.93 2.85 -23.65
N ALA A 70 2.02 2.14 -23.40
CA ALA A 70 2.98 2.51 -22.37
C ALA A 70 3.57 3.91 -22.55
N ALA A 71 3.78 4.37 -23.79
CA ALA A 71 4.35 5.69 -24.05
C ALA A 71 3.38 6.79 -23.66
N SER A 72 2.10 6.64 -23.97
CA SER A 72 1.06 7.58 -23.55
C SER A 72 0.91 7.59 -22.03
N CYS A 73 0.74 6.42 -21.40
CA CYS A 73 0.62 6.29 -19.95
C CYS A 73 1.82 6.91 -19.20
N TRP A 74 3.04 6.68 -19.70
CA TRP A 74 4.24 7.25 -19.10
C TRP A 74 4.29 8.78 -19.21
N SER A 75 3.91 9.30 -20.38
CA SER A 75 3.83 10.75 -20.59
C SER A 75 2.84 11.42 -19.66
N ASP A 76 1.66 10.81 -19.46
CA ASP A 76 0.60 11.33 -18.59
C ASP A 76 1.02 11.36 -17.11
N MET A 77 1.86 10.41 -16.69
CA MET A 77 2.38 10.37 -15.31
C MET A 77 3.34 11.51 -14.98
N ASN A 78 4.04 12.05 -15.97
CA ASN A 78 5.00 13.15 -15.82
C ASN A 78 5.95 12.97 -14.63
N THR A 79 6.58 11.80 -14.53
CA THR A 79 7.48 11.40 -13.44
C THR A 79 8.73 10.71 -13.98
N ASN A 80 9.78 10.67 -13.17
CA ASN A 80 11.00 9.93 -13.48
C ASN A 80 11.01 8.50 -12.91
N GLU A 81 10.09 8.20 -11.99
CA GLU A 81 9.94 6.87 -11.40
C GLU A 81 8.48 6.64 -11.01
N ALA A 82 7.98 5.47 -11.35
CA ALA A 82 6.64 5.01 -11.01
C ALA A 82 6.68 3.54 -10.59
N ILE A 83 5.62 3.10 -9.91
CA ILE A 83 5.32 1.68 -9.72
C ILE A 83 4.00 1.36 -10.40
N LEU A 84 3.97 0.24 -11.13
CA LEU A 84 2.76 -0.39 -11.59
C LEU A 84 2.36 -1.45 -10.57
N GLU A 85 1.16 -1.36 -10.01
CA GLU A 85 0.61 -2.34 -9.08
C GLU A 85 -0.53 -3.11 -9.76
N SER A 86 -0.57 -4.43 -9.56
CA SER A 86 -1.76 -5.21 -9.96
C SER A 86 -2.98 -4.74 -9.17
N PHE A 87 -4.12 -4.67 -9.85
CA PHE A 87 -5.38 -4.38 -9.19
C PHE A 87 -5.77 -5.54 -8.26
N ILE A 88 -6.15 -5.23 -7.03
CA ILE A 88 -6.65 -6.22 -6.06
C ILE A 88 -8.16 -6.10 -5.98
N ASP A 89 -8.83 -7.24 -6.03
CA ASP A 89 -10.22 -7.39 -5.65
C ASP A 89 -10.26 -7.74 -4.14
N PHE A 90 -10.90 -6.89 -3.35
CA PHE A 90 -10.91 -7.00 -1.90
C PHE A 90 -12.32 -6.83 -1.34
N THR A 91 -12.56 -7.38 -0.16
CA THR A 91 -13.84 -7.31 0.55
C THR A 91 -13.90 -6.16 1.55
N ALA A 92 -12.74 -5.74 2.06
CA ALA A 92 -12.66 -4.66 3.04
C ALA A 92 -11.28 -3.97 2.99
N GLU A 93 -11.26 -2.69 3.39
CA GLU A 93 -10.04 -1.95 3.72
C GLU A 93 -9.97 -1.72 5.23
N VAL A 94 -8.82 -1.99 5.83
CA VAL A 94 -8.63 -1.90 7.28
C VAL A 94 -7.37 -1.10 7.58
N SER A 95 -7.46 -0.18 8.55
CA SER A 95 -6.31 0.53 9.10
C SER A 95 -5.88 -0.08 10.43
N PHE A 96 -4.58 -0.26 10.57
CA PHE A 96 -3.91 -0.66 11.80
C PHE A 96 -3.04 0.51 12.28
N LEU A 97 -3.40 1.13 13.39
CA LEU A 97 -2.62 2.20 14.00
C LEU A 97 -1.72 1.59 15.07
N VAL A 98 -0.42 1.58 14.81
CA VAL A 98 0.59 1.10 15.75
C VAL A 98 1.34 2.28 16.34
N TRP A 99 1.59 2.24 17.64
CA TRP A 99 2.49 3.16 18.31
C TRP A 99 3.72 2.42 18.83
N ARG A 100 4.83 3.11 18.86
CA ARG A 100 6.08 2.65 19.49
C ARG A 100 6.74 3.82 20.19
N ASP A 101 7.18 3.62 21.42
CA ASP A 101 7.86 4.64 22.21
C ASP A 101 9.40 4.57 22.06
N ALA A 102 10.08 5.55 22.65
CA ALA A 102 11.54 5.62 22.63
C ALA A 102 12.24 4.48 23.38
N LYS A 103 11.50 3.72 24.22
CA LYS A 103 12.00 2.53 24.93
C LYS A 103 11.79 1.25 24.14
N GLY A 104 11.14 1.33 22.97
CA GLY A 104 10.83 0.19 22.10
C GLY A 104 9.54 -0.55 22.50
N GLN A 105 8.74 -0.02 23.41
CA GLN A 105 7.44 -0.60 23.71
C GLN A 105 6.47 -0.28 22.56
N THR A 106 5.73 -1.30 22.10
CA THR A 106 4.76 -1.19 21.03
C THR A 106 3.36 -1.52 21.49
N GLY A 107 2.37 -0.96 20.82
CA GLY A 107 0.98 -1.34 20.97
C GLY A 107 0.17 -0.93 19.74
N VAL A 108 -0.98 -1.55 19.55
CA VAL A 108 -1.87 -1.30 18.42
C VAL A 108 -3.23 -0.88 18.92
N PHE A 109 -3.79 0.18 18.34
CA PHE A 109 -5.18 0.57 18.58
C PHE A 109 -6.13 -0.45 17.94
N PRO A 110 -7.39 -0.54 18.36
CA PRO A 110 -8.36 -1.37 17.65
C PRO A 110 -8.40 -1.01 16.17
N ALA A 111 -8.28 -2.05 15.33
CA ALA A 111 -8.29 -1.87 13.88
C ALA A 111 -9.60 -1.21 13.41
N ALA A 112 -9.53 -0.38 12.37
CA ALA A 112 -10.66 0.36 11.86
C ALA A 112 -10.99 -0.02 10.42
N LEU A 113 -12.28 -0.20 10.12
CA LEU A 113 -12.79 -0.43 8.77
C LEU A 113 -12.90 0.90 8.04
N ASN A 114 -12.31 0.97 6.86
CA ASN A 114 -12.27 2.17 6.02
C ASN A 114 -13.29 2.12 4.89
N THR A 115 -13.84 3.26 4.57
CA THR A 115 -14.64 3.46 3.36
C THR A 115 -14.12 4.66 2.59
N HIS A 116 -13.80 4.44 1.32
CA HIS A 116 -13.35 5.49 0.41
C HIS A 116 -14.47 5.93 -0.53
N LYS A 117 -14.50 7.23 -0.84
CA LYS A 117 -15.31 7.81 -1.91
C LYS A 117 -14.38 8.51 -2.91
N ASN A 118 -14.45 8.09 -4.17
CA ASN A 118 -13.59 8.65 -5.23
C ASN A 118 -12.09 8.62 -4.90
N GLY A 119 -11.62 7.56 -4.22
CA GLY A 119 -10.22 7.42 -3.81
C GLY A 119 -9.79 8.25 -2.61
N ILE A 120 -10.74 8.91 -1.92
CA ILE A 120 -10.48 9.68 -0.70
C ILE A 120 -11.14 8.96 0.48
N LEU A 121 -10.43 8.80 1.58
CA LEU A 121 -10.96 8.23 2.82
C LEU A 121 -12.12 9.09 3.33
N ALA A 122 -13.31 8.50 3.37
CA ALA A 122 -14.54 9.18 3.78
C ALA A 122 -14.91 8.86 5.23
N THR A 123 -14.76 7.60 5.65
CA THR A 123 -15.04 7.17 7.04
C THR A 123 -14.07 6.09 7.46
N SER A 124 -13.77 6.08 8.77
CA SER A 124 -13.00 5.03 9.43
C SER A 124 -13.74 4.67 10.71
N ILE A 125 -14.17 3.42 10.84
CA ILE A 125 -15.01 2.94 11.95
C ILE A 125 -14.27 1.84 12.70
N GLY A 126 -13.95 2.10 13.94
CA GLY A 126 -13.32 1.14 14.84
C GLY A 126 -14.22 0.77 16.03
N PRO A 127 -14.12 -0.46 16.54
CA PRO A 127 -13.33 -1.57 16.03
C PRO A 127 -13.93 -2.21 14.77
N ALA A 128 -13.08 -2.81 13.92
CA ALA A 128 -13.46 -3.49 12.68
C ALA A 128 -14.11 -4.87 12.93
N THR A 129 -15.26 -4.88 13.58
CA THR A 129 -15.94 -6.11 14.08
C THR A 129 -16.47 -7.04 12.98
N SER A 130 -16.55 -6.58 11.75
CA SER A 130 -16.96 -7.39 10.58
C SER A 130 -15.83 -8.18 9.94
N VAL A 131 -14.59 -8.01 10.40
CA VAL A 131 -13.41 -8.73 9.91
C VAL A 131 -13.02 -9.81 10.91
N ASP A 132 -12.65 -10.98 10.40
CA ASP A 132 -12.27 -12.12 11.25
C ASP A 132 -11.08 -11.79 12.15
N SER A 133 -11.12 -12.31 13.36
CA SER A 133 -10.10 -12.05 14.39
C SER A 133 -8.70 -12.55 14.00
N SER A 134 -8.60 -13.64 13.24
CA SER A 134 -7.34 -14.13 12.69
C SER A 134 -6.74 -13.14 11.70
N THR A 135 -7.54 -12.62 10.76
CA THR A 135 -7.15 -11.60 9.79
C THR A 135 -6.69 -10.32 10.49
N LEU A 136 -7.43 -9.87 11.51
CA LEU A 136 -7.05 -8.69 12.32
C LEU A 136 -5.75 -8.93 13.09
N LYS A 137 -5.52 -10.16 13.56
CA LYS A 137 -4.27 -10.52 14.22
C LYS A 137 -3.08 -10.45 13.25
N ASP A 138 -3.22 -11.01 12.04
CA ASP A 138 -2.16 -10.98 11.02
C ASP A 138 -1.79 -9.54 10.64
N GLY A 139 -2.78 -8.66 10.47
CA GLY A 139 -2.53 -7.25 10.20
C GLY A 139 -1.90 -6.51 11.39
N THR A 140 -2.28 -6.87 12.61
CA THR A 140 -1.66 -6.34 13.83
C THR A 140 -0.18 -6.72 13.91
N ASP A 141 0.14 -7.99 13.68
CA ASP A 141 1.52 -8.50 13.69
C ASP A 141 2.36 -7.82 12.58
N ALA A 142 1.79 -7.64 11.39
CA ALA A 142 2.44 -6.91 10.30
C ALA A 142 2.72 -5.45 10.65
N ALA A 143 1.76 -4.74 11.25
CA ALA A 143 1.93 -3.34 11.66
C ALA A 143 3.02 -3.19 12.73
N ILE A 144 3.10 -4.12 13.69
CA ILE A 144 4.15 -4.13 14.71
C ILE A 144 5.52 -4.38 14.04
N ALA A 145 5.63 -5.36 13.14
CA ALA A 145 6.87 -5.65 12.44
C ALA A 145 7.39 -4.45 11.63
N LEU A 146 6.50 -3.72 10.95
CA LEU A 146 6.84 -2.46 10.27
C LEU A 146 7.36 -1.41 11.24
N ALA A 147 6.66 -1.18 12.36
CA ALA A 147 7.04 -0.17 13.36
C ALA A 147 8.41 -0.48 13.98
N GLU A 148 8.71 -1.74 14.23
CA GLU A 148 10.00 -2.20 14.76
C GLU A 148 11.12 -2.03 13.73
N ALA A 149 10.88 -2.45 12.48
CA ALA A 149 11.87 -2.39 11.41
C ALA A 149 12.34 -0.96 11.09
N VAL A 150 11.46 0.03 11.25
CA VAL A 150 11.80 1.45 11.04
C VAL A 150 12.18 2.19 12.33
N ASN A 151 12.37 1.48 13.44
CA ASN A 151 12.62 2.08 14.76
C ASN A 151 11.65 3.24 15.05
N LEU A 152 10.36 3.00 14.81
CA LEU A 152 9.33 4.02 14.98
C LEU A 152 9.43 4.65 16.38
N ASN A 153 9.31 5.96 16.44
CA ASN A 153 9.07 6.70 17.68
C ASN A 153 7.88 7.64 17.42
N GLY A 154 6.69 7.18 17.78
CA GLY A 154 5.42 7.84 17.48
C GLY A 154 4.33 6.87 17.05
N ILE A 155 3.54 7.27 16.06
CA ILE A 155 2.41 6.50 15.53
C ILE A 155 2.60 6.30 14.03
N LEU A 156 2.29 5.09 13.54
CA LEU A 156 2.23 4.70 12.14
C LEU A 156 0.84 4.13 11.85
N ALA A 157 0.25 4.51 10.73
CA ALA A 157 -0.93 3.87 10.18
C ALA A 157 -0.52 2.96 9.01
N MET A 158 -0.85 1.68 9.11
CA MET A 158 -0.76 0.71 8.02
C MET A 158 -2.18 0.49 7.47
N GLU A 159 -2.38 0.73 6.19
CA GLU A 159 -3.61 0.39 5.49
C GLU A 159 -3.44 -0.92 4.74
N ALA A 160 -4.43 -1.80 4.85
CA ALA A 160 -4.39 -3.12 4.25
C ALA A 160 -5.74 -3.49 3.63
N PHE A 161 -5.68 -4.30 2.59
CA PHE A 161 -6.85 -4.91 1.95
C PHE A 161 -7.10 -6.29 2.53
N VAL A 162 -8.36 -6.61 2.79
CA VAL A 162 -8.78 -7.97 3.12
C VAL A 162 -9.28 -8.65 1.85
N SER A 163 -8.62 -9.71 1.44
CA SER A 163 -9.00 -10.49 0.27
C SER A 163 -10.28 -11.31 0.51
N HIS A 164 -10.89 -11.84 -0.55
CA HIS A 164 -12.00 -12.77 -0.46
C HIS A 164 -11.66 -14.06 0.31
N ALA A 165 -10.39 -14.42 0.40
CA ALA A 165 -9.91 -15.56 1.19
C ALA A 165 -9.69 -15.22 2.68
N GLY A 166 -9.92 -13.96 3.09
CA GLY A 166 -9.73 -13.50 4.45
C GLY A 166 -8.26 -13.22 4.84
N HIS A 167 -7.37 -13.07 3.86
CA HIS A 167 -5.96 -12.69 4.11
C HIS A 167 -5.76 -11.19 3.91
N ILE A 168 -4.79 -10.65 4.63
CA ILE A 168 -4.28 -9.28 4.45
C ILE A 168 -3.16 -9.30 3.43
#